data_a7910195f0adb299455b07f3548b7a59
#
_entry.id   a7910195f0adb299455b07f3548b7a59
#
_cell.length_a   1.000
_cell.length_b   1.000
_cell.length_c   1.000
_cell.angle_alpha   90.00
_cell.angle_beta   90.00
_cell.angle_gamma   90.00
#
_symmetry.space_group_name_H-M   'P 1'
#
loop_
_entity.id
_entity.type
_entity.pdbx_description
1 polymer ?
#
loop_
_entity_poly.entity_id
_entity_poly.type
_entity_poly.pdbx_seq_one_letter_code
_entity_poly.pdbx_strand_id
1 'polypeptide(L)'
;PTRRSSDLEAEIGQHPLAKAFLSKISEADILVISLAENNANYAAAFKNIFDWCSRIVAKVFQDKPLLLMATSPGARGGANVLEIAKNALPRYGGNIKATFSLPSFNENFDVENNIISNPVLDKQLKDIVKGF
;
A
#
# COMPACT_ATOMS: atom_id res chain seq x y z
N PRO A 1 -15.15 -9.24 -21.61
CA PRO A 1 -15.17 -9.67 -20.21
C PRO A 1 -13.74 -9.78 -19.71
N THR A 2 -13.46 -9.09 -18.61
CA THR A 2 -12.16 -9.20 -17.94
C THR A 2 -12.04 -10.62 -17.39
N ARG A 3 -11.02 -11.34 -17.82
CA ARG A 3 -10.67 -12.65 -17.30
C ARG A 3 -10.39 -12.55 -15.81
N ARG A 4 -10.97 -13.42 -15.01
CA ARG A 4 -10.66 -13.50 -13.58
C ARG A 4 -9.23 -14.01 -13.41
N SER A 5 -8.54 -13.54 -12.39
CA SER A 5 -7.19 -14.05 -12.05
C SER A 5 -7.19 -15.55 -11.81
N SER A 6 -8.27 -16.10 -11.23
CA SER A 6 -8.45 -17.54 -11.04
C SER A 6 -8.51 -18.34 -12.34
N ASP A 7 -9.13 -17.80 -13.39
CA ASP A 7 -9.20 -18.46 -14.69
C ASP A 7 -7.84 -18.49 -15.37
N LEU A 8 -7.09 -17.39 -15.25
CA LEU A 8 -5.73 -17.31 -15.78
C LEU A 8 -4.77 -18.21 -14.99
N GLU A 9 -4.92 -18.26 -13.66
CA GLU A 9 -4.14 -19.15 -12.80
C GLU A 9 -4.31 -20.63 -13.23
N ALA A 10 -5.53 -21.05 -13.57
CA ALA A 10 -5.79 -22.40 -14.04
C ALA A 10 -5.04 -22.72 -15.35
N GLU A 11 -4.79 -21.72 -16.20
CA GLU A 11 -4.08 -21.90 -17.47
C GLU A 11 -2.56 -21.83 -17.34
N ILE A 12 -2.03 -20.84 -16.64
CA ILE A 12 -0.60 -20.54 -16.60
C ILE A 12 0.09 -20.90 -15.26
N GLY A 13 -0.70 -21.29 -14.25
CA GLY A 13 -0.18 -21.47 -12.89
C GLY A 13 0.12 -20.13 -12.20
N GLN A 14 1.11 -20.14 -11.33
CA GLN A 14 1.51 -18.94 -10.59
C GLN A 14 2.22 -17.92 -11.50
N HIS A 15 1.75 -16.66 -11.46
CA HIS A 15 2.27 -15.63 -12.35
C HIS A 15 3.70 -15.22 -11.97
N PRO A 16 4.64 -15.13 -12.94
CA PRO A 16 6.04 -14.76 -12.67
C PRO A 16 6.21 -13.40 -11.98
N LEU A 17 5.37 -12.42 -12.32
CA LEU A 17 5.39 -11.09 -11.69
C LEU A 17 4.99 -11.13 -10.21
N ALA A 18 4.07 -12.03 -9.83
CA ALA A 18 3.72 -12.22 -8.43
C ALA A 18 4.89 -12.82 -7.63
N LYS A 19 5.61 -13.78 -8.22
CA LYS A 19 6.83 -14.35 -7.62
C LYS A 19 7.92 -13.29 -7.48
N ALA A 20 8.12 -12.46 -8.50
CA ALA A 20 9.10 -11.36 -8.47
C ALA A 20 8.73 -10.32 -7.39
N PHE A 21 7.45 -9.99 -7.25
CA PHE A 21 6.97 -9.07 -6.21
C PHE A 21 7.24 -9.63 -4.80
N LEU A 22 6.94 -10.90 -4.56
CA LEU A 22 7.23 -11.57 -3.29
C LEU A 22 8.72 -11.61 -2.98
N SER A 23 9.59 -11.81 -3.98
CA SER A 23 11.05 -11.73 -3.80
C SER A 23 11.48 -10.34 -3.37
N LYS A 24 10.91 -9.28 -3.92
CA LYS A 24 11.19 -7.90 -3.49
C LYS A 24 10.81 -7.66 -2.04
N ILE A 25 9.67 -8.20 -1.60
CA ILE A 25 9.28 -8.16 -0.19
C ILE A 25 10.28 -8.92 0.68
N SER A 26 10.74 -10.11 0.25
CA SER A 26 11.72 -10.90 1.00
C SER A 26 13.05 -10.19 1.22
N GLU A 27 13.50 -9.44 0.21
CA GLU A 27 14.77 -8.69 0.25
C GLU A 27 14.69 -7.42 1.10
N ALA A 28 13.49 -6.91 1.38
CA ALA A 28 13.30 -5.67 2.12
C ALA A 28 13.35 -5.91 3.63
N ASP A 29 13.88 -4.94 4.37
CA ASP A 29 13.81 -4.90 5.84
C ASP A 29 12.55 -4.19 6.34
N ILE A 30 12.09 -3.20 5.59
CA ILE A 30 10.92 -2.38 5.87
C ILE A 30 10.10 -2.21 4.60
N LEU A 31 8.79 -2.21 4.71
CA LEU A 31 7.89 -1.94 3.59
C LEU A 31 7.22 -0.58 3.76
N VAL A 32 7.24 0.21 2.70
CA VAL A 32 6.46 1.45 2.61
C VAL A 32 5.48 1.29 1.45
N ILE A 33 4.19 1.31 1.76
CA ILE A 33 3.15 1.15 0.75
C ILE A 33 2.31 2.44 0.69
N SER A 34 2.39 3.12 -0.45
CA SER A 34 1.51 4.25 -0.75
C SER A 34 0.31 3.73 -1.56
N LEU A 35 -0.84 3.74 -0.92
CA LEU A 35 -2.09 3.22 -1.50
C LEU A 35 -2.84 4.31 -2.26
N ALA A 36 -3.29 3.98 -3.46
CA ALA A 36 -4.28 4.79 -4.16
C ALA A 36 -5.69 4.38 -3.70
N GLU A 37 -6.54 5.37 -3.45
CA GLU A 37 -7.95 5.15 -3.16
C GLU A 37 -8.78 5.39 -4.40
N ASN A 38 -9.48 4.37 -4.88
CA ASN A 38 -10.43 4.45 -5.97
C ASN A 38 -11.80 3.99 -5.48
N ASN A 39 -12.80 4.87 -5.57
CA ASN A 39 -14.17 4.57 -5.12
C ASN A 39 -14.21 4.02 -3.67
N ALA A 40 -13.51 4.70 -2.77
CA ALA A 40 -13.41 4.33 -1.35
C ALA A 40 -12.79 2.95 -1.07
N ASN A 41 -11.98 2.43 -1.97
CA ASN A 41 -11.37 1.10 -1.86
C ASN A 41 -9.96 1.08 -2.47
N TYR A 42 -9.30 -0.09 -2.47
CA TYR A 42 -8.03 -0.29 -3.18
C TYR A 42 -8.14 0.05 -4.65
N ALA A 43 -7.05 0.53 -5.23
CA ALA A 43 -6.87 0.50 -6.67
C ALA A 43 -6.89 -0.96 -7.18
N ALA A 44 -7.50 -1.19 -8.34
CA ALA A 44 -7.60 -2.52 -8.94
C ALA A 44 -6.20 -3.17 -9.13
N ALA A 45 -5.20 -2.38 -9.48
CA ALA A 45 -3.82 -2.88 -9.65
C ALA A 45 -3.24 -3.44 -8.36
N PHE A 46 -3.44 -2.77 -7.22
CA PHE A 46 -2.99 -3.28 -5.92
C PHE A 46 -3.73 -4.56 -5.54
N LYS A 47 -5.06 -4.55 -5.65
CA LYS A 47 -5.87 -5.72 -5.33
C LYS A 47 -5.50 -6.92 -6.20
N ASN A 48 -5.22 -6.69 -7.48
CA ASN A 48 -4.84 -7.74 -8.41
C ASN A 48 -3.50 -8.39 -8.03
N ILE A 49 -2.45 -7.63 -7.81
CA ILE A 49 -1.15 -8.21 -7.42
C ILE A 49 -1.22 -8.90 -6.05
N PHE A 50 -1.96 -8.32 -5.11
CA PHE A 50 -2.18 -8.91 -3.80
C PHE A 50 -2.91 -10.27 -3.91
N ASP A 51 -3.96 -10.35 -4.71
CA ASP A 51 -4.70 -11.59 -4.94
C ASP A 51 -3.81 -12.67 -5.56
N TRP A 52 -3.00 -12.35 -6.55
CA TRP A 52 -2.02 -13.28 -7.12
C TRP A 52 -1.01 -13.77 -6.09
N CYS A 53 -0.44 -12.88 -5.29
CA CYS A 53 0.54 -13.22 -4.26
C CYS A 53 -0.06 -14.11 -3.17
N SER A 54 -1.29 -13.86 -2.75
CA SER A 54 -1.97 -14.65 -1.72
C SER A 54 -2.29 -16.07 -2.15
N ARG A 55 -2.26 -16.37 -3.45
CA ARG A 55 -2.37 -17.72 -4.00
C ARG A 55 -1.04 -18.48 -3.90
N ILE A 56 0.07 -17.78 -3.76
CA ILE A 56 1.41 -18.38 -3.64
C ILE A 56 1.77 -18.61 -2.18
N VAL A 57 1.53 -17.59 -1.33
CA VAL A 57 1.90 -17.61 0.09
C VAL A 57 0.85 -16.89 0.92
N ALA A 58 0.48 -17.46 2.07
CA ALA A 58 -0.53 -16.86 2.95
C ALA A 58 -0.08 -15.54 3.56
N LYS A 59 1.18 -15.44 3.98
CA LYS A 59 1.75 -14.22 4.56
C LYS A 59 2.51 -13.41 3.51
N VAL A 60 1.76 -12.74 2.65
CA VAL A 60 2.29 -11.95 1.53
C VAL A 60 3.33 -10.93 1.98
N PHE A 61 3.09 -10.24 3.11
CA PHE A 61 3.97 -9.17 3.64
C PHE A 61 5.05 -9.69 4.59
N GLN A 62 5.09 -11.01 4.83
CA GLN A 62 6.20 -11.73 5.49
C GLN A 62 6.61 -11.18 6.85
N ASP A 63 5.62 -10.65 7.60
CA ASP A 63 5.79 -10.04 8.92
C ASP A 63 6.77 -8.84 8.96
N LYS A 64 7.08 -8.25 7.80
CA LYS A 64 7.94 -7.08 7.70
C LYS A 64 7.29 -5.85 8.34
N PRO A 65 8.07 -5.00 9.02
CA PRO A 65 7.58 -3.70 9.48
C PRO A 65 7.02 -2.88 8.30
N LEU A 66 5.83 -2.31 8.47
CA LEU A 66 5.08 -1.71 7.38
C LEU A 66 4.58 -0.32 7.74
N LEU A 67 4.89 0.67 6.89
CA LEU A 67 4.27 1.98 6.87
C LEU A 67 3.23 2.03 5.75
N LEU A 68 1.98 2.28 6.08
CA LEU A 68 0.92 2.53 5.10
C LEU A 68 0.72 4.03 4.91
N MET A 69 0.68 4.46 3.67
CA MET A 69 0.47 5.85 3.31
C MET A 69 -0.65 5.97 2.27
N ALA A 70 -1.33 7.10 2.26
CA ALA A 70 -2.24 7.47 1.19
C ALA A 70 -2.32 8.99 1.07
N THR A 71 -2.72 9.46 -0.09
CA THR A 71 -3.03 10.86 -0.35
C THR A 71 -4.21 10.98 -1.30
N SER A 72 -4.86 12.11 -1.29
CA SER A 72 -5.89 12.44 -2.29
C SER A 72 -6.04 13.96 -2.41
N PRO A 73 -6.62 14.46 -3.51
CA PRO A 73 -7.00 15.87 -3.62
C PRO A 73 -8.04 16.32 -2.59
N GLY A 74 -8.86 15.37 -2.09
CA GLY A 74 -9.89 15.65 -1.11
C GLY A 74 -9.39 15.70 0.32
N ALA A 75 -10.22 16.26 1.21
CA ALA A 75 -9.91 16.44 2.63
C ALA A 75 -9.76 15.13 3.41
N ARG A 76 -10.17 13.99 2.87
CA ARG A 76 -10.05 12.70 3.53
C ARG A 76 -8.71 12.00 3.31
N GLY A 77 -7.91 12.44 2.33
CA GLY A 77 -6.53 11.97 2.12
C GLY A 77 -6.36 10.45 1.95
N GLY A 78 -7.36 9.76 1.39
CA GLY A 78 -7.32 8.30 1.26
C GLY A 78 -7.63 7.55 2.56
N ALA A 79 -8.38 8.15 3.47
CA ALA A 79 -8.69 7.56 4.78
C ALA A 79 -9.42 6.21 4.68
N ASN A 80 -10.29 6.02 3.69
CA ASN A 80 -11.01 4.75 3.55
C ASN A 80 -10.09 3.60 3.17
N VAL A 81 -9.20 3.79 2.21
CA VAL A 81 -8.27 2.73 1.80
C VAL A 81 -7.27 2.42 2.91
N LEU A 82 -6.83 3.41 3.67
CA LEU A 82 -5.96 3.18 4.84
C LEU A 82 -6.67 2.33 5.90
N GLU A 83 -7.92 2.62 6.19
CA GLU A 83 -8.70 1.85 7.16
C GLU A 83 -8.92 0.40 6.69
N ILE A 84 -9.25 0.20 5.42
CA ILE A 84 -9.38 -1.13 4.83
C ILE A 84 -8.06 -1.91 4.97
N ALA A 85 -6.94 -1.31 4.58
CA ALA A 85 -5.63 -1.96 4.64
C ALA A 85 -5.19 -2.24 6.09
N LYS A 86 -5.42 -1.30 7.00
CA LYS A 86 -5.10 -1.45 8.42
C LYS A 86 -5.83 -2.64 9.04
N ASN A 87 -7.06 -2.88 8.64
CA ASN A 87 -7.86 -4.00 9.14
C ASN A 87 -7.54 -5.33 8.44
N ALA A 88 -7.18 -5.31 7.17
CA ALA A 88 -7.00 -6.52 6.37
C ALA A 88 -5.56 -7.06 6.36
N LEU A 89 -4.56 -6.19 6.20
CA LEU A 89 -3.18 -6.62 5.94
C LEU A 89 -2.50 -7.37 7.10
N PRO A 90 -2.83 -7.15 8.39
CA PRO A 90 -2.27 -7.96 9.47
C PRO A 90 -2.52 -9.46 9.30
N ARG A 91 -3.66 -9.84 8.75
CA ARG A 91 -3.98 -11.24 8.44
C ARG A 91 -3.00 -11.89 7.47
N TYR A 92 -2.37 -11.07 6.62
CA TYR A 92 -1.43 -11.50 5.58
C TYR A 92 0.01 -11.15 5.90
N GLY A 93 0.35 -11.04 7.17
CA GLY A 93 1.69 -10.72 7.63
C GLY A 93 2.08 -9.26 7.52
N GLY A 94 1.12 -8.36 7.44
CA GLY A 94 1.37 -6.91 7.50
C GLY A 94 1.61 -6.45 8.93
N ASN A 95 2.86 -6.24 9.32
CA ASN A 95 3.24 -5.72 10.63
C ASN A 95 3.19 -4.18 10.61
N ILE A 96 1.98 -3.63 10.63
CA ILE A 96 1.74 -2.20 10.47
C ILE A 96 2.22 -1.44 11.71
N LYS A 97 3.29 -0.65 11.56
CA LYS A 97 3.85 0.20 12.62
C LYS A 97 3.22 1.58 12.65
N ALA A 98 2.85 2.11 11.49
CA ALA A 98 2.22 3.40 11.38
C ALA A 98 1.40 3.53 10.09
N THR A 99 0.47 4.47 10.11
CA THR A 99 -0.26 4.94 8.93
C THR A 99 -0.08 6.45 8.79
N PHE A 100 -0.02 6.93 7.55
CA PHE A 100 0.06 8.35 7.27
C PHE A 100 -0.88 8.73 6.12
N SER A 101 -1.68 9.76 6.34
CA SER A 101 -2.55 10.35 5.32
C SER A 101 -2.11 11.77 5.01
N LEU A 102 -1.99 12.10 3.74
CA LEU A 102 -1.79 13.48 3.27
C LEU A 102 -3.08 13.97 2.61
N PRO A 103 -3.97 14.65 3.34
CA PRO A 103 -5.20 15.18 2.77
C PRO A 103 -4.92 16.41 1.90
N SER A 104 -5.87 16.77 1.05
CA SER A 104 -5.84 18.00 0.23
C SER A 104 -4.49 18.19 -0.45
N PHE A 105 -4.08 17.20 -1.25
CA PHE A 105 -2.73 17.12 -1.83
C PHE A 105 -2.26 18.43 -2.45
N ASN A 106 -3.12 19.08 -3.24
CA ASN A 106 -2.75 20.32 -3.94
C ASN A 106 -2.45 21.50 -3.03
N GLU A 107 -2.96 21.47 -1.80
CA GLU A 107 -2.73 22.51 -0.79
C GLU A 107 -1.53 22.19 0.13
N ASN A 108 -1.28 20.92 0.37
CA ASN A 108 -0.34 20.45 1.36
C ASN A 108 0.96 19.86 0.80
N PHE A 109 1.08 19.77 -0.53
CA PHE A 109 2.28 19.29 -1.19
C PHE A 109 2.75 20.26 -2.27
N ASP A 110 4.00 20.63 -2.22
CA ASP A 110 4.67 21.46 -3.23
C ASP A 110 5.34 20.53 -4.26
N VAL A 111 4.72 20.43 -5.43
CA VAL A 111 5.19 19.54 -6.50
C VAL A 111 6.52 20.04 -7.12
N GLU A 112 6.72 21.37 -7.17
CA GLU A 112 7.95 21.93 -7.78
C GLU A 112 9.19 21.64 -6.93
N ASN A 113 9.05 21.76 -5.59
CA ASN A 113 10.13 21.51 -4.66
C ASN A 113 10.11 20.09 -4.08
N ASN A 114 9.10 19.29 -4.42
CA ASN A 114 8.93 17.91 -3.98
C ASN A 114 8.93 17.76 -2.45
N ILE A 115 8.19 18.61 -1.77
CA ILE A 115 8.09 18.63 -0.31
C ILE A 115 6.64 18.71 0.18
N ILE A 116 6.40 18.22 1.39
CA ILE A 116 5.16 18.51 2.12
C ILE A 116 5.22 19.95 2.61
N SER A 117 4.36 20.82 2.08
CA SER A 117 4.35 22.25 2.42
C SER A 117 3.67 22.55 3.76
N ASN A 118 2.82 21.65 4.24
CA ASN A 118 2.17 21.79 5.55
C ASN A 118 3.14 21.36 6.67
N PRO A 119 3.56 22.27 7.57
CA PRO A 119 4.58 21.93 8.59
C PRO A 119 4.14 20.87 9.58
N VAL A 120 2.85 20.77 9.90
CA VAL A 120 2.31 19.78 10.83
C VAL A 120 2.38 18.40 10.21
N LEU A 121 1.96 18.26 8.96
CA LEU A 121 2.00 16.97 8.22
C LEU A 121 3.44 16.54 7.94
N ASP A 122 4.32 17.44 7.56
CA ASP A 122 5.75 17.17 7.36
C ASP A 122 6.41 16.64 8.63
N LYS A 123 6.16 17.32 9.76
CA LYS A 123 6.66 16.85 11.06
C LYS A 123 6.10 15.49 11.44
N GLN A 124 4.81 15.27 11.23
CA GLN A 124 4.16 13.98 11.50
C GLN A 124 4.84 12.83 10.75
N LEU A 125 5.07 12.98 9.45
CA LEU A 125 5.73 11.95 8.66
C LEU A 125 7.19 11.73 9.09
N LYS A 126 7.93 12.80 9.37
CA LYS A 126 9.31 12.72 9.86
C LYS A 126 9.39 11.98 11.20
N ASP A 127 8.47 12.26 12.13
CA ASP A 127 8.44 11.58 13.42
C ASP A 127 8.11 10.08 13.26
N ILE A 128 7.19 9.74 12.36
CA ILE A 128 6.89 8.33 12.02
C ILE A 128 8.14 7.62 11.50
N VAL A 129 8.84 8.22 10.55
CA VAL A 129 10.04 7.61 9.92
C VAL A 129 11.16 7.41 10.95
N LYS A 130 11.34 8.33 11.88
CA LYS A 130 12.31 8.18 12.96
C LYS A 130 12.03 7.01 13.89
N GLY A 131 10.79 6.56 13.97
CA GLY A 131 10.37 5.44 14.80
C GLY A 131 10.58 4.05 14.16
N PHE A 132 11.06 4.03 12.93
CA PHE A 132 11.31 2.75 12.22
C PHE A 132 12.70 2.19 12.46
#